data_40ffbe125973595ad6c915b94b04247d
#
_entry.id   40ffbe125973595ad6c915b94b04247d
#
_cell.length_a   1.000
_cell.length_b   1.000
_cell.length_c   1.000
_cell.angle_alpha   90.00
_cell.angle_beta   90.00
_cell.angle_gamma   90.00
#
_symmetry.space_group_name_H-M   'P 1'
#
loop_
_entity.id
_entity.type
_entity.pdbx_description
1 polymer ?
#
loop_
_entity_poly.entity_id
_entity_poly.type
_entity_poly.pdbx_seq_one_letter_code
_entity_poly.pdbx_strand_id
1 'polypeptide(L)'
;YSDVSEELLNKVSELEKDLALLEEKDSEMRTYAALPPLDDDIKKMGTGGSNIEEINDENSSMILDKLKNTIDSLSYTVNSQKNSYNTIFNKIKSNEKMYRHIPSIMPVESAYLGSTYGYRTDPIDGKRRMHRGQDFAVNLNTPVIAAGDGVVTKAQYDSGWGRYVKIDHGYGYETIYAHLYKINVKKGQKIKRGDVVGKSGNSGRAAGFHLHYEVHKNKKVEDPKKYFFIGYIK
;
A
#
# COMPACT_ATOMS: atom_id res chain seq x y z
N TYR A 1 5.59 37.93 25.49
CA TYR A 1 4.90 36.69 25.93
C TYR A 1 3.83 36.22 24.93
N SER A 2 3.10 37.13 24.29
CA SER A 2 2.09 36.81 23.25
C SER A 2 2.68 36.04 22.07
N ASP A 3 3.81 36.51 21.52
CA ASP A 3 4.43 35.91 20.32
C ASP A 3 4.95 34.49 20.58
N VAL A 4 5.49 34.21 21.79
CA VAL A 4 5.96 32.88 22.19
C VAL A 4 4.80 31.88 22.34
N SER A 5 3.67 32.35 22.88
CA SER A 5 2.48 31.54 23.05
C SER A 5 1.88 31.14 21.70
N GLU A 6 1.83 32.08 20.75
CA GLU A 6 1.34 31.84 19.39
C GLU A 6 2.26 30.86 18.61
N GLU A 7 3.59 31.01 18.74
CA GLU A 7 4.53 30.06 18.14
C GLU A 7 4.36 28.65 18.71
N LEU A 8 4.16 28.49 20.02
CA LEU A 8 3.93 27.20 20.65
C LEU A 8 2.62 26.55 20.20
N LEU A 9 1.56 27.32 20.08
CA LEU A 9 0.26 26.83 19.60
C LEU A 9 0.34 26.36 18.14
N ASN A 10 1.06 27.09 17.29
CA ASN A 10 1.28 26.69 15.91
C ASN A 10 2.07 25.37 15.81
N LYS A 11 3.11 25.19 16.63
CA LYS A 11 3.87 23.93 16.71
C LYS A 11 3.02 22.76 17.20
N VAL A 12 2.17 22.97 18.19
CA VAL A 12 1.24 21.94 18.67
C VAL A 12 0.27 21.52 17.57
N SER A 13 -0.30 22.48 16.83
CA SER A 13 -1.19 22.16 15.70
C SER A 13 -0.49 21.40 14.57
N GLU A 14 0.78 21.69 14.32
CA GLU A 14 1.60 20.93 13.34
C GLU A 14 1.84 19.49 13.81
N LEU A 15 2.18 19.30 15.08
CA LEU A 15 2.36 17.96 15.68
C LEU A 15 1.07 17.14 15.67
N GLU A 16 -0.09 17.74 15.90
CA GLU A 16 -1.39 17.06 15.82
C GLU A 16 -1.67 16.56 14.38
N LYS A 17 -1.33 17.35 13.35
CA LYS A 17 -1.46 16.95 11.95
C LYS A 17 -0.51 15.79 11.59
N ASP A 18 0.72 15.86 12.07
CA ASP A 18 1.71 14.80 11.83
C ASP A 18 1.29 13.50 12.51
N LEU A 19 0.75 13.57 13.72
CA LEU A 19 0.21 12.41 14.44
C LEU A 19 -0.99 11.79 13.71
N ALA A 20 -1.91 12.58 13.18
CA ALA A 20 -3.05 12.07 12.41
C ALA A 20 -2.58 11.31 11.15
N LEU A 21 -1.55 11.83 10.47
CA LEU A 21 -0.94 11.14 9.33
C LEU A 21 -0.27 9.82 9.74
N LEU A 22 0.39 9.80 10.90
CA LEU A 22 1.01 8.59 11.44
C LEU A 22 -0.04 7.53 11.82
N GLU A 23 -1.20 7.92 12.35
CA GLU A 23 -2.32 7.02 12.64
C GLU A 23 -2.91 6.37 11.40
N GLU A 24 -3.05 7.13 10.30
CA GLU A 24 -3.48 6.59 9.01
C GLU A 24 -2.49 5.51 8.52
N LYS A 25 -1.20 5.82 8.56
CA LYS A 25 -0.15 4.88 8.16
C LYS A 25 -0.06 3.65 9.07
N ASP A 26 -0.27 3.81 10.37
CA ASP A 26 -0.33 2.69 11.32
C ASP A 26 -1.45 1.72 10.94
N SER A 27 -2.63 2.23 10.61
CA SER A 27 -3.78 1.41 10.19
C SER A 27 -3.46 0.60 8.92
N GLU A 28 -2.81 1.22 7.93
CA GLU A 28 -2.36 0.52 6.73
C GLU A 28 -1.33 -0.57 7.06
N MET A 29 -0.32 -0.26 7.87
CA MET A 29 0.73 -1.20 8.25
C MET A 29 0.19 -2.37 9.09
N ARG A 30 -0.79 -2.14 9.97
CA ARG A 30 -1.46 -3.21 10.74
C ARG A 30 -2.22 -4.14 9.82
N THR A 31 -2.92 -3.61 8.83
CA THR A 31 -3.59 -4.41 7.80
C THR A 31 -2.59 -5.29 7.04
N TYR A 32 -1.45 -4.73 6.64
CA TYR A 32 -0.36 -5.47 6.00
C TYR A 32 0.21 -6.57 6.92
N ALA A 33 0.40 -6.27 8.20
CA ALA A 33 0.90 -7.21 9.20
C ALA A 33 -0.15 -8.26 9.63
N ALA A 34 -1.37 -8.24 9.07
CA ALA A 34 -2.49 -9.06 9.51
C ALA A 34 -2.75 -8.94 11.02
N LEU A 35 -2.60 -7.74 11.55
CA LEU A 35 -2.96 -7.36 12.92
C LEU A 35 -4.36 -6.74 12.94
N PRO A 36 -5.11 -6.88 14.04
CA PRO A 36 -6.38 -6.19 14.19
C PRO A 36 -6.15 -4.66 14.23
N PRO A 37 -7.15 -3.84 13.84
CA PRO A 37 -7.08 -2.39 14.02
C PRO A 37 -6.85 -2.05 15.50
N LEU A 38 -6.26 -0.87 15.76
CA LEU A 38 -6.22 -0.34 17.13
C LEU A 38 -7.64 -0.10 17.64
N ASP A 39 -7.85 -0.39 18.91
CA ASP A 39 -9.13 -0.16 19.58
C ASP A 39 -9.50 1.34 19.50
N ASP A 40 -10.76 1.64 19.19
CA ASP A 40 -11.24 3.01 19.05
C ASP A 40 -11.15 3.80 20.37
N ASP A 41 -11.16 3.12 21.50
CA ASP A 41 -10.96 3.76 22.80
C ASP A 41 -9.51 4.24 22.97
N ILE A 42 -8.53 3.52 22.41
CA ILE A 42 -7.11 3.95 22.41
C ILE A 42 -6.91 5.16 21.50
N LYS A 43 -7.60 5.22 20.36
CA LYS A 43 -7.55 6.36 19.43
C LYS A 43 -8.17 7.63 20.04
N LYS A 44 -9.29 7.48 20.75
CA LYS A 44 -10.02 8.62 21.34
C LYS A 44 -9.33 9.24 22.57
N MET A 45 -8.49 8.52 23.28
CA MET A 45 -7.76 9.02 24.44
C MET A 45 -6.75 10.15 24.09
N GLY A 46 -6.38 10.30 22.81
CA GLY A 46 -5.48 11.37 22.34
C GLY A 46 -6.16 12.59 21.74
N THR A 47 -7.48 12.54 21.46
CA THR A 47 -8.19 13.61 20.75
C THR A 47 -8.84 14.63 21.67
N GLY A 48 -8.10 15.15 22.64
CA GLY A 48 -8.51 16.33 23.41
C GLY A 48 -8.26 17.63 22.63
N GLY A 49 -8.84 17.75 21.41
CA GLY A 49 -8.74 18.96 20.61
C GLY A 49 -9.39 20.15 21.33
N SER A 50 -8.59 21.10 21.79
CA SER A 50 -9.10 22.37 22.33
C SER A 50 -9.36 23.31 21.15
N ASN A 51 -10.62 23.70 20.93
CA ASN A 51 -10.95 24.91 20.19
C ASN A 51 -10.26 26.09 20.89
N ILE A 52 -9.29 26.69 20.22
CA ILE A 52 -8.56 27.85 20.69
C ILE A 52 -9.42 29.07 20.31
N GLU A 53 -10.28 29.52 21.22
CA GLU A 53 -10.91 30.83 21.14
C GLU A 53 -9.89 31.92 21.48
N GLU A 54 -10.04 33.10 20.89
CA GLU A 54 -9.15 34.26 20.98
C GLU A 54 -8.64 34.54 22.39
N ILE A 55 -7.35 34.82 22.52
CA ILE A 55 -6.61 35.03 23.74
C ILE A 55 -6.83 36.47 24.19
N ASN A 56 -7.56 36.67 25.32
CA ASN A 56 -7.55 37.90 26.05
C ASN A 56 -6.61 37.83 27.26
N ASP A 57 -5.89 38.90 27.54
CA ASP A 57 -4.73 39.04 28.45
C ASP A 57 -4.90 38.59 29.93
N GLU A 58 -6.12 38.23 30.37
CA GLU A 58 -6.41 37.90 31.79
C GLU A 58 -6.17 36.42 32.18
N ASN A 59 -5.66 35.55 31.27
CA ASN A 59 -5.71 34.10 31.50
C ASN A 59 -4.40 33.32 31.28
N SER A 60 -3.24 33.86 31.64
CA SER A 60 -1.93 33.18 31.47
C SER A 60 -1.88 31.80 32.15
N SER A 61 -2.54 31.61 33.31
CA SER A 61 -2.56 30.30 33.98
C SER A 61 -3.45 29.29 33.26
N MET A 62 -4.59 29.71 32.70
CA MET A 62 -5.45 28.84 31.90
C MET A 62 -4.79 28.40 30.59
N ILE A 63 -3.99 29.26 29.96
CA ILE A 63 -3.24 28.93 28.75
C ILE A 63 -2.17 27.88 29.08
N LEU A 64 -1.44 28.06 30.20
CA LEU A 64 -0.44 27.08 30.64
C LEU A 64 -1.06 25.71 30.98
N ASP A 65 -2.22 25.70 31.64
CA ASP A 65 -2.92 24.45 31.94
C ASP A 65 -3.44 23.75 30.67
N LYS A 66 -3.99 24.52 29.73
CA LYS A 66 -4.39 23.97 28.41
C LYS A 66 -3.18 23.39 27.65
N LEU A 67 -2.08 24.13 27.59
CA LEU A 67 -0.86 23.70 26.92
C LEU A 67 -0.30 22.43 27.57
N LYS A 68 -0.27 22.37 28.90
CA LYS A 68 0.16 21.18 29.64
C LYS A 68 -0.70 19.97 29.29
N ASN A 69 -2.03 20.11 29.36
CA ASN A 69 -2.97 19.04 29.04
C ASN A 69 -2.79 18.55 27.58
N THR A 70 -2.56 19.47 26.64
CA THR A 70 -2.31 19.10 25.24
C THR A 70 -0.97 18.37 25.08
N ILE A 71 0.09 18.79 25.75
CA ILE A 71 1.38 18.10 25.75
C ILE A 71 1.26 16.70 26.36
N ASP A 72 0.51 16.54 27.45
CA ASP A 72 0.29 15.25 28.09
C ASP A 72 -0.50 14.31 27.14
N SER A 73 -1.53 14.81 26.45
CA SER A 73 -2.30 14.10 25.43
C SER A 73 -1.41 13.68 24.24
N LEU A 74 -0.63 14.60 23.69
CA LEU A 74 0.32 14.30 22.61
C LEU A 74 1.35 13.25 23.03
N SER A 75 1.88 13.35 24.25
CA SER A 75 2.83 12.40 24.80
C SER A 75 2.23 11.01 24.92
N TYR A 76 0.97 10.90 25.33
CA TYR A 76 0.24 9.65 25.36
C TYR A 76 0.08 9.04 23.95
N THR A 77 -0.35 9.85 22.98
CA THR A 77 -0.55 9.43 21.60
C THR A 77 0.78 8.94 20.97
N VAL A 78 1.87 9.69 21.16
CA VAL A 78 3.22 9.28 20.70
C VAL A 78 3.64 7.95 21.31
N ASN A 79 3.42 7.73 22.60
CA ASN A 79 3.74 6.46 23.26
C ASN A 79 2.87 5.31 22.75
N SER A 80 1.58 5.55 22.50
CA SER A 80 0.67 4.60 21.89
C SER A 80 1.14 4.20 20.49
N GLN A 81 1.49 5.17 19.65
CA GLN A 81 2.04 4.93 18.30
C GLN A 81 3.35 4.14 18.35
N LYS A 82 4.26 4.48 19.26
CA LYS A 82 5.51 3.75 19.45
C LYS A 82 5.25 2.28 19.81
N ASN A 83 4.29 2.00 20.66
CA ASN A 83 3.91 0.62 21.04
C ASN A 83 3.27 -0.12 19.86
N SER A 84 2.43 0.54 19.07
CA SER A 84 1.86 -0.02 17.85
C SER A 84 2.94 -0.39 16.84
N TYR A 85 3.86 0.51 16.53
CA TYR A 85 4.97 0.22 15.63
C TYR A 85 5.87 -0.92 16.11
N ASN A 86 6.16 -1.00 17.41
CA ASN A 86 6.89 -2.14 17.98
C ASN A 86 6.15 -3.47 17.77
N THR A 87 4.84 -3.46 17.93
CA THR A 87 3.99 -4.64 17.70
C THR A 87 4.01 -5.07 16.25
N ILE A 88 3.86 -4.11 15.32
CA ILE A 88 3.93 -4.32 13.86
C ILE A 88 5.32 -4.87 13.50
N PHE A 89 6.39 -4.23 13.96
CA PHE A 89 7.77 -4.63 13.68
C PHE A 89 8.06 -6.06 14.13
N ASN A 90 7.68 -6.41 15.37
CA ASN A 90 7.88 -7.75 15.91
C ASN A 90 7.08 -8.81 15.12
N LYS A 91 5.87 -8.46 14.69
CA LYS A 91 5.03 -9.33 13.85
C LYS A 91 5.65 -9.54 12.47
N ILE A 92 6.13 -8.48 11.83
CA ILE A 92 6.82 -8.56 10.54
C ILE A 92 8.08 -9.41 10.67
N LYS A 93 8.90 -9.15 11.69
CA LYS A 93 10.14 -9.90 11.94
C LYS A 93 9.88 -11.39 12.17
N SER A 94 8.87 -11.74 12.96
CA SER A 94 8.50 -13.14 13.21
C SER A 94 7.97 -13.86 11.98
N ASN A 95 7.43 -13.13 11.01
CA ASN A 95 6.85 -13.68 9.79
C ASN A 95 7.60 -13.25 8.51
N GLU A 96 8.86 -12.85 8.63
CA GLU A 96 9.65 -12.32 7.51
C GLU A 96 9.58 -13.21 6.24
N LYS A 97 9.68 -14.54 6.45
CA LYS A 97 9.57 -15.50 5.35
C LYS A 97 8.21 -15.40 4.64
N MET A 98 7.12 -15.28 5.39
CA MET A 98 5.78 -15.13 4.82
C MET A 98 5.64 -13.81 4.05
N TYR A 99 6.17 -12.70 4.60
CA TYR A 99 6.07 -11.39 3.95
C TYR A 99 6.84 -11.29 2.65
N ARG A 100 7.92 -12.06 2.49
CA ARG A 100 8.62 -12.16 1.19
C ARG A 100 7.74 -12.77 0.10
N HIS A 101 6.76 -13.58 0.46
CA HIS A 101 5.82 -14.24 -0.45
C HIS A 101 4.58 -13.39 -0.78
N ILE A 102 4.26 -12.35 0.04
CA ILE A 102 3.17 -11.43 -0.28
C ILE A 102 3.58 -10.57 -1.49
N PRO A 103 2.71 -10.44 -2.53
CA PRO A 103 3.01 -9.67 -3.73
C PRO A 103 2.95 -8.15 -3.48
N SER A 104 3.91 -7.60 -2.75
CA SER A 104 3.87 -6.28 -2.12
C SER A 104 4.65 -5.18 -2.83
N ILE A 105 5.29 -5.48 -3.97
CA ILE A 105 5.95 -4.46 -4.80
C ILE A 105 5.23 -4.31 -6.15
N MET A 106 5.34 -3.12 -6.74
CA MET A 106 4.84 -2.90 -8.10
C MET A 106 5.62 -3.77 -9.10
N PRO A 107 4.93 -4.42 -10.05
CA PRO A 107 5.56 -5.33 -11.01
C PRO A 107 6.38 -4.64 -12.11
N VAL A 108 6.33 -3.31 -12.17
CA VAL A 108 7.10 -2.47 -13.10
C VAL A 108 7.54 -1.20 -12.39
N GLU A 109 8.76 -0.74 -12.69
CA GLU A 109 9.28 0.53 -12.19
C GLU A 109 8.74 1.70 -13.03
N SER A 110 8.48 2.83 -12.38
CA SER A 110 8.13 4.12 -13.02
C SER A 110 6.97 4.04 -14.04
N ALA A 111 5.93 3.25 -13.74
CA ALA A 111 4.76 3.13 -14.58
C ALA A 111 3.65 4.10 -14.18
N TYR A 112 2.90 4.61 -15.17
CA TYR A 112 1.62 5.25 -14.90
C TYR A 112 0.55 4.20 -14.66
N LEU A 113 -0.24 4.39 -13.60
CA LEU A 113 -1.41 3.56 -13.35
C LEU A 113 -2.45 3.82 -14.44
N GLY A 114 -2.71 2.82 -15.25
CA GLY A 114 -3.75 2.82 -16.27
C GLY A 114 -5.12 2.42 -15.70
N SER A 115 -5.82 1.54 -16.40
CA SER A 115 -7.15 1.07 -15.99
C SER A 115 -7.09 0.28 -14.68
N THR A 116 -7.97 0.64 -13.75
CA THR A 116 -8.03 0.04 -12.41
C THR A 116 -8.89 -1.23 -12.36
N TYR A 117 -8.72 -2.00 -11.30
CA TYR A 117 -9.61 -3.10 -10.92
C TYR A 117 -11.06 -2.62 -10.75
N GLY A 118 -12.03 -3.41 -11.21
CA GLY A 118 -13.45 -3.11 -11.06
C GLY A 118 -14.25 -3.16 -12.37
N TYR A 119 -15.55 -2.91 -12.28
CA TYR A 119 -16.41 -2.85 -13.46
C TYR A 119 -16.15 -1.60 -14.27
N ARG A 120 -15.82 -1.78 -15.56
CA ARG A 120 -15.57 -0.69 -16.51
C ARG A 120 -16.09 -1.02 -17.91
N THR A 121 -16.20 -0.02 -18.74
CA THR A 121 -16.41 -0.21 -20.18
C THR A 121 -15.12 -0.75 -20.80
N ASP A 122 -15.21 -1.88 -21.47
CA ASP A 122 -14.08 -2.53 -22.17
C ASP A 122 -13.68 -1.65 -23.38
N PRO A 123 -12.41 -1.24 -23.48
CA PRO A 123 -11.97 -0.33 -24.53
C PRO A 123 -11.96 -0.95 -25.93
N ILE A 124 -12.09 -2.30 -26.03
CA ILE A 124 -12.05 -3.00 -27.33
C ILE A 124 -13.44 -3.18 -27.92
N ASP A 125 -14.45 -3.53 -27.12
CA ASP A 125 -15.78 -3.83 -27.61
C ASP A 125 -16.91 -2.99 -27.00
N GLY A 126 -16.58 -2.04 -26.12
CA GLY A 126 -17.52 -1.12 -25.48
C GLY A 126 -18.47 -1.75 -24.45
N LYS A 127 -18.36 -3.04 -24.13
CA LYS A 127 -19.22 -3.73 -23.18
C LYS A 127 -18.77 -3.51 -21.74
N ARG A 128 -19.72 -3.41 -20.81
CA ARG A 128 -19.39 -3.33 -19.37
C ARG A 128 -18.89 -4.69 -18.87
N ARG A 129 -17.65 -4.73 -18.39
CA ARG A 129 -16.98 -5.94 -17.89
C ARG A 129 -16.24 -5.69 -16.60
N MET A 130 -16.08 -6.75 -15.81
CA MET A 130 -15.18 -6.74 -14.65
C MET A 130 -13.74 -6.82 -15.14
N HIS A 131 -12.97 -5.77 -14.83
CA HIS A 131 -11.51 -5.76 -14.99
C HIS A 131 -10.87 -6.39 -13.74
N ARG A 132 -10.20 -7.52 -13.91
CA ARG A 132 -9.72 -8.36 -12.80
C ARG A 132 -8.35 -7.96 -12.26
N GLY A 133 -7.76 -6.89 -12.79
CA GLY A 133 -6.41 -6.48 -12.44
C GLY A 133 -6.20 -4.98 -12.46
N GLN A 134 -4.96 -4.60 -12.35
CA GLN A 134 -4.46 -3.25 -12.58
C GLN A 134 -3.64 -3.25 -13.86
N ASP A 135 -3.98 -2.33 -14.77
CA ASP A 135 -3.16 -2.09 -15.95
C ASP A 135 -2.09 -1.04 -15.62
N PHE A 136 -0.87 -1.29 -16.06
CA PHE A 136 0.25 -0.36 -15.99
C PHE A 136 0.61 0.10 -17.41
N ALA A 137 0.42 1.37 -17.69
CA ALA A 137 0.84 1.97 -18.95
C ALA A 137 2.37 2.04 -19.00
N VAL A 138 2.96 1.24 -19.85
CA VAL A 138 4.42 1.09 -20.00
C VAL A 138 4.79 0.93 -21.46
N ASN A 139 6.02 1.30 -21.80
CA ASN A 139 6.56 1.09 -23.14
C ASN A 139 6.77 -0.40 -23.44
N LEU A 140 6.82 -0.72 -24.75
CA LEU A 140 7.24 -2.05 -25.19
C LEU A 140 8.60 -2.42 -24.59
N ASN A 141 8.76 -3.68 -24.16
CA ASN A 141 10.02 -4.22 -23.67
C ASN A 141 10.49 -3.71 -22.30
N THR A 142 9.59 -3.03 -21.54
CA THR A 142 9.87 -2.65 -20.14
C THR A 142 10.02 -3.93 -19.29
N PRO A 143 11.03 -4.03 -18.41
CA PRO A 143 11.18 -5.16 -17.51
C PRO A 143 9.96 -5.32 -16.60
N VAL A 144 9.48 -6.56 -16.47
CA VAL A 144 8.40 -6.94 -15.55
C VAL A 144 9.00 -7.83 -14.48
N ILE A 145 8.83 -7.45 -13.21
CA ILE A 145 9.43 -8.12 -12.05
C ILE A 145 8.38 -8.86 -11.22
N ALA A 146 8.80 -9.90 -10.53
CA ALA A 146 7.97 -10.66 -9.61
C ALA A 146 7.66 -9.83 -8.36
N ALA A 147 6.38 -9.70 -8.01
CA ALA A 147 5.94 -8.90 -6.87
C ALA A 147 6.20 -9.56 -5.50
N GLY A 148 6.49 -10.87 -5.46
CA GLY A 148 6.82 -11.65 -4.27
C GLY A 148 7.63 -12.90 -4.62
N ASP A 149 8.22 -13.55 -3.60
CA ASP A 149 8.86 -14.86 -3.74
C ASP A 149 7.81 -15.92 -4.14
N GLY A 150 8.18 -16.89 -4.96
CA GLY A 150 7.23 -17.94 -5.37
C GLY A 150 7.77 -18.93 -6.38
N VAL A 151 6.86 -19.67 -7.00
CA VAL A 151 7.15 -20.66 -8.06
C VAL A 151 6.27 -20.37 -9.27
N VAL A 152 6.87 -20.34 -10.45
CA VAL A 152 6.14 -20.17 -11.70
C VAL A 152 5.27 -21.40 -11.97
N THR A 153 3.95 -21.20 -12.00
CA THR A 153 2.98 -22.27 -12.31
C THR A 153 2.62 -22.33 -13.78
N LYS A 154 2.64 -21.17 -14.47
CA LYS A 154 2.41 -21.07 -15.92
C LYS A 154 3.36 -20.03 -16.54
N ALA A 155 3.86 -20.34 -17.73
CA ALA A 155 4.67 -19.45 -18.56
C ALA A 155 4.37 -19.83 -20.02
N GLN A 156 3.32 -19.22 -20.62
CA GLN A 156 2.75 -19.67 -21.88
C GLN A 156 1.96 -18.56 -22.59
N TYR A 157 1.34 -18.89 -23.72
CA TYR A 157 0.42 -18.02 -24.47
C TYR A 157 -1.05 -18.45 -24.24
N ASP A 158 -1.93 -17.48 -24.15
CA ASP A 158 -3.39 -17.61 -24.11
C ASP A 158 -4.02 -16.53 -24.98
N SER A 159 -5.19 -16.78 -25.60
CA SER A 159 -5.82 -15.81 -26.50
C SER A 159 -6.28 -14.52 -25.82
N GLY A 160 -6.65 -14.58 -24.55
CA GLY A 160 -7.05 -13.42 -23.75
C GLY A 160 -5.85 -12.67 -23.19
N TRP A 161 -5.05 -13.34 -22.36
CA TRP A 161 -3.88 -12.75 -21.70
C TRP A 161 -2.66 -12.56 -22.58
N GLY A 162 -2.66 -13.15 -23.78
CA GLY A 162 -1.44 -13.19 -24.62
C GLY A 162 -0.36 -14.05 -23.98
N ARG A 163 0.90 -13.63 -24.11
CA ARG A 163 2.00 -14.23 -23.32
C ARG A 163 1.86 -13.79 -21.89
N TYR A 164 1.81 -14.76 -20.98
CA TYR A 164 1.65 -14.47 -19.56
C TYR A 164 2.47 -15.42 -18.69
N VAL A 165 2.76 -14.92 -17.50
CA VAL A 165 3.37 -15.68 -16.41
C VAL A 165 2.39 -15.69 -15.25
N LYS A 166 2.20 -16.86 -14.62
CA LYS A 166 1.48 -17.04 -13.36
C LYS A 166 2.44 -17.58 -12.31
N ILE A 167 2.48 -16.92 -11.14
CA ILE A 167 3.33 -17.31 -10.03
C ILE A 167 2.43 -17.67 -8.84
N ASP A 168 2.69 -18.82 -8.22
CA ASP A 168 2.17 -19.20 -6.92
C ASP A 168 3.19 -18.77 -5.86
N HIS A 169 2.79 -17.86 -4.98
CA HIS A 169 3.60 -17.34 -3.90
C HIS A 169 3.45 -18.14 -2.60
N GLY A 170 2.61 -19.19 -2.58
CA GLY A 170 2.21 -19.82 -1.32
C GLY A 170 1.27 -18.95 -0.49
N TYR A 171 0.94 -19.41 0.70
CA TYR A 171 0.03 -18.71 1.63
C TYR A 171 -1.31 -18.25 0.99
N GLY A 172 -1.71 -18.89 -0.12
CA GLY A 172 -2.91 -18.58 -0.89
C GLY A 172 -2.77 -17.40 -1.87
N TYR A 173 -1.58 -16.85 -2.07
CA TYR A 173 -1.34 -15.77 -3.04
C TYR A 173 -0.88 -16.31 -4.39
N GLU A 174 -1.48 -15.79 -5.45
CA GLU A 174 -1.04 -16.00 -6.83
C GLU A 174 -1.05 -14.66 -7.56
N THR A 175 -0.13 -14.48 -8.51
CA THR A 175 -0.12 -13.31 -9.41
C THR A 175 -0.08 -13.72 -10.87
N ILE A 176 -0.65 -12.85 -11.73
CA ILE A 176 -0.65 -13.00 -13.18
C ILE A 176 -0.03 -11.74 -13.80
N TYR A 177 0.91 -11.94 -14.73
CA TYR A 177 1.57 -10.91 -15.52
C TYR A 177 1.26 -11.17 -16.98
N ALA A 178 0.41 -10.38 -17.60
CA ALA A 178 -0.13 -10.64 -18.92
C ALA A 178 0.25 -9.58 -19.97
N HIS A 179 -0.08 -9.84 -21.23
CA HIS A 179 0.23 -9.04 -22.42
C HIS A 179 1.73 -8.86 -22.67
N LEU A 180 2.55 -9.83 -22.20
CA LEU A 180 4.00 -9.77 -22.33
C LEU A 180 4.44 -9.82 -23.79
N TYR A 181 5.51 -9.10 -24.12
CA TYR A 181 6.28 -9.26 -25.34
C TYR A 181 7.15 -10.51 -25.29
N LYS A 182 7.83 -10.73 -24.15
CA LYS A 182 8.73 -11.85 -23.93
C LYS A 182 8.56 -12.41 -22.52
N ILE A 183 8.59 -13.75 -22.42
CA ILE A 183 8.67 -14.49 -21.15
C ILE A 183 10.13 -14.85 -20.89
N ASN A 184 10.65 -14.58 -19.69
CA ASN A 184 12.05 -14.85 -19.32
C ASN A 184 12.20 -16.04 -18.35
N VAL A 185 11.10 -16.67 -17.96
CA VAL A 185 11.04 -17.73 -16.95
C VAL A 185 10.32 -18.96 -17.50
N LYS A 186 10.46 -20.10 -16.85
CA LYS A 186 9.78 -21.35 -17.21
C LYS A 186 8.97 -21.90 -16.05
N LYS A 187 7.95 -22.72 -16.37
CA LYS A 187 7.15 -23.44 -15.37
C LYS A 187 8.04 -24.24 -14.43
N GLY A 188 7.76 -24.18 -13.12
CA GLY A 188 8.53 -24.84 -12.07
C GLY A 188 9.72 -24.02 -11.55
N GLN A 189 10.07 -22.89 -12.19
CA GLN A 189 11.18 -22.05 -11.74
C GLN A 189 10.83 -21.37 -10.41
N LYS A 190 11.76 -21.43 -9.44
CA LYS A 190 11.70 -20.65 -8.21
C LYS A 190 12.09 -19.20 -8.50
N ILE A 191 11.32 -18.24 -7.98
CA ILE A 191 11.45 -16.81 -8.22
C ILE A 191 11.57 -16.11 -6.88
N LYS A 192 12.45 -15.13 -6.82
CA LYS A 192 12.52 -14.16 -5.72
C LYS A 192 11.81 -12.88 -6.10
N ARG A 193 11.29 -12.17 -5.11
CA ARG A 193 10.76 -10.83 -5.28
C ARG A 193 11.80 -9.94 -5.98
N GLY A 194 11.39 -9.22 -7.03
CA GLY A 194 12.26 -8.39 -7.86
C GLY A 194 12.91 -9.10 -9.04
N ASP A 195 12.85 -10.43 -9.14
CA ASP A 195 13.38 -11.14 -10.32
C ASP A 195 12.59 -10.78 -11.57
N VAL A 196 13.29 -10.59 -12.71
CA VAL A 196 12.67 -10.27 -13.99
C VAL A 196 11.99 -11.52 -14.56
N VAL A 197 10.65 -11.51 -14.67
CA VAL A 197 9.83 -12.62 -15.16
C VAL A 197 9.50 -12.50 -16.65
N GLY A 198 9.60 -11.29 -17.21
CA GLY A 198 9.31 -11.03 -18.62
C GLY A 198 9.51 -9.58 -18.99
N LYS A 199 9.03 -9.23 -20.18
CA LYS A 199 9.03 -7.87 -20.71
C LYS A 199 7.64 -7.50 -21.19
N SER A 200 7.19 -6.28 -20.92
CA SER A 200 5.87 -5.76 -21.29
C SER A 200 5.67 -5.70 -22.81
N GLY A 201 4.41 -5.79 -23.24
CA GLY A 201 4.05 -5.76 -24.64
C GLY A 201 2.57 -5.42 -24.87
N ASN A 202 1.99 -6.04 -25.90
CA ASN A 202 0.58 -5.94 -26.25
C ASN A 202 0.05 -7.26 -26.84
N SER A 203 0.58 -8.41 -26.44
CA SER A 203 0.14 -9.70 -26.95
C SER A 203 -1.25 -10.09 -26.41
N GLY A 204 -1.99 -10.91 -27.18
CA GLY A 204 -3.35 -11.32 -26.81
C GLY A 204 -4.37 -10.21 -27.02
N ARG A 205 -5.38 -10.12 -26.13
CA ARG A 205 -6.46 -9.13 -26.23
C ARG A 205 -6.06 -7.83 -25.50
N ALA A 206 -5.26 -6.99 -26.11
CA ALA A 206 -4.74 -5.74 -25.58
C ALA A 206 -5.05 -4.57 -26.50
N ALA A 207 -5.49 -3.42 -25.97
CA ALA A 207 -5.78 -2.20 -26.73
C ALA A 207 -4.53 -1.36 -27.03
N GLY A 208 -3.37 -1.68 -26.45
CA GLY A 208 -2.11 -0.96 -26.60
C GLY A 208 -1.03 -1.56 -25.71
N PHE A 209 0.14 -0.94 -25.66
CA PHE A 209 1.23 -1.39 -24.80
C PHE A 209 0.92 -1.16 -23.32
N HIS A 210 0.83 -2.23 -22.56
CA HIS A 210 0.64 -2.19 -21.11
C HIS A 210 1.02 -3.55 -20.49
N LEU A 211 1.21 -3.55 -19.18
CA LEU A 211 1.20 -4.76 -18.37
C LEU A 211 -0.18 -4.86 -17.70
N HIS A 212 -0.88 -5.95 -17.90
CA HIS A 212 -2.03 -6.33 -17.09
C HIS A 212 -1.56 -7.20 -15.93
N TYR A 213 -1.87 -6.81 -14.70
CA TYR A 213 -1.42 -7.47 -13.48
C TYR A 213 -2.59 -7.82 -12.57
N GLU A 214 -2.68 -9.08 -12.16
CA GLU A 214 -3.70 -9.56 -11.23
C GLU A 214 -3.08 -10.10 -9.94
N VAL A 215 -3.77 -9.87 -8.82
CA VAL A 215 -3.50 -10.52 -7.54
C VAL A 215 -4.69 -11.38 -7.17
N HIS A 216 -4.43 -12.63 -6.81
CA HIS A 216 -5.41 -13.56 -6.32
C HIS A 216 -5.06 -13.97 -4.89
N LYS A 217 -6.05 -13.96 -3.99
CA LYS A 217 -5.95 -14.49 -2.63
C LYS A 217 -6.98 -15.57 -2.41
N ASN A 218 -6.53 -16.77 -2.04
CA ASN A 218 -7.40 -17.94 -1.85
C ASN A 218 -8.35 -18.19 -3.04
N LYS A 219 -7.79 -18.12 -4.26
CA LYS A 219 -8.49 -18.26 -5.56
C LYS A 219 -9.50 -17.14 -5.89
N LYS A 220 -9.60 -16.10 -5.08
CA LYS A 220 -10.41 -14.91 -5.36
C LYS A 220 -9.52 -13.81 -5.90
N VAL A 221 -9.98 -13.13 -6.94
CA VAL A 221 -9.30 -11.96 -7.50
C VAL A 221 -9.50 -10.78 -6.56
N GLU A 222 -8.43 -10.07 -6.25
CA GLU A 222 -8.47 -8.88 -5.40
C GLU A 222 -7.89 -7.66 -6.13
N ASP A 223 -8.19 -6.47 -5.62
CA ASP A 223 -7.61 -5.23 -6.13
C ASP A 223 -6.12 -5.19 -5.85
N PRO A 224 -5.26 -5.19 -6.90
CA PRO A 224 -3.80 -5.17 -6.72
C PRO A 224 -3.29 -3.95 -5.95
N LYS A 225 -3.99 -2.83 -5.98
CA LYS A 225 -3.59 -1.61 -5.25
C LYS A 225 -3.48 -1.81 -3.74
N LYS A 226 -4.24 -2.74 -3.18
CA LYS A 226 -4.18 -3.09 -1.75
C LYS A 226 -2.83 -3.69 -1.33
N TYR A 227 -1.99 -4.07 -2.27
CA TYR A 227 -0.75 -4.80 -2.03
C TYR A 227 0.52 -3.97 -2.32
N PHE A 228 0.43 -2.76 -2.86
CA PHE A 228 1.60 -1.94 -3.23
C PHE A 228 2.17 -1.13 -2.06
N PHE A 229 2.65 -1.81 -1.01
CA PHE A 229 3.16 -1.13 0.18
C PHE A 229 4.62 -0.71 0.10
N ILE A 230 5.45 -1.44 -0.63
CA ILE A 230 6.92 -1.25 -0.63
C ILE A 230 7.39 -0.25 -1.70
N GLY A 231 6.55 0.12 -2.67
CA GLY A 231 6.90 1.12 -3.70
C GLY A 231 6.96 2.57 -3.20
N TYR A 232 6.50 2.83 -1.97
CA TYR A 232 6.49 4.16 -1.36
C TYR A 232 7.55 4.34 -0.26
N ILE A 233 8.32 3.29 0.05
CA ILE A 233 9.44 3.38 1.01
C ILE A 233 10.73 3.42 0.17
N LYS A 234 11.09 4.63 -0.23
CA LYS A 234 12.46 4.98 -0.67
C LYS A 234 13.15 5.68 0.44
#